data_15edb435a31d9f3c10005aba692ec23c
#
_entry.id   15edb435a31d9f3c10005aba692ec23c
#
_cell.length_a   1.000
_cell.length_b   1.000
_cell.length_c   1.000
_cell.angle_alpha   90.00
_cell.angle_beta   90.00
_cell.angle_gamma   90.00
#
_symmetry.space_group_name_H-M   'P 1'
#
loop_
_entity.id
_entity.type
_entity.pdbx_description
1 polymer ?
#
loop_
_entity_poly.entity_id
_entity_poly.type
_entity_poly.pdbx_seq_one_letter_code
_entity_poly.pdbx_strand_id
1 'polypeptide(L)'
;VRWKGRTVIALVLISMVASSFITMAIMKTSASASSSQGGALTASSMALFSGSGDYPKEFQKLYEAFSAIKKDYIQNVTNEQLVEGAIGGMVGSLEDPYSDYMDPRSAEEFTSTLHSTFQGIGTEVTMQNGRVTVVSPFKNSPAERAGLRPNDQILSVNDESLEGLDLHQAVTKIRGPKGTKAVLKVVRAGVPEPLTIVCVRDDIPIETVNSQIIEKNGVKVGVISLTQFSTDTAKHFKEQLAALEQKGIGGLVIDVRGNPGGYLLAVKEIGEILVPKKGKIVQIEYGNGGQQKEEYFSTTEAAKPYPISVLINGGSASASEILAGAMRDSGNYKLVGEKTFGKGTVQSTMEMNDKSQLKLTIAKWVTPSGEWVHKKGITPDFAVKQPDYFNATLLPADKILQRDMAGTDVKNLQLILKGLNLSPGREDGYFDEKTEEAIKQFQTSNKLEVTGKVDAKTRSSLEESLRKTMTKPENDLQLQKALDVVTGK
;
A
#
# COMPACT_ATOMS: atom_id res chain seq x y z
N VAL A 1 8.73 -28.57 2.65
CA VAL A 1 8.61 -27.76 1.42
C VAL A 1 9.61 -26.61 1.57
N ARG A 2 10.72 -26.65 0.84
CA ARG A 2 11.73 -25.58 0.84
C ARG A 2 11.21 -24.45 -0.06
N TRP A 3 10.78 -23.36 0.51
CA TRP A 3 10.41 -22.16 -0.20
C TRP A 3 11.66 -21.46 -0.72
N LYS A 4 11.68 -21.10 -2.00
CA LYS A 4 12.79 -20.34 -2.59
C LYS A 4 12.77 -18.92 -2.03
N GLY A 5 13.92 -18.39 -1.61
CA GLY A 5 14.06 -17.08 -0.94
C GLY A 5 13.37 -15.89 -1.62
N ARG A 6 13.16 -15.94 -2.94
CA ARG A 6 12.43 -14.92 -3.71
C ARG A 6 10.94 -14.84 -3.37
N THR A 7 10.31 -15.95 -3.03
CA THR A 7 8.88 -15.99 -2.63
C THR A 7 8.69 -15.42 -1.22
N VAL A 8 9.69 -15.61 -0.36
CA VAL A 8 9.70 -15.04 1.00
C VAL A 8 9.89 -13.51 0.95
N ILE A 9 10.77 -13.01 0.08
CA ILE A 9 11.01 -11.58 -0.10
C ILE A 9 9.77 -10.87 -0.68
N ALA A 10 9.08 -11.47 -1.65
CA ALA A 10 7.84 -10.91 -2.19
C ALA A 10 6.70 -10.88 -1.15
N LEU A 11 6.58 -11.89 -0.31
CA LEU A 11 5.63 -11.93 0.79
C LEU A 11 5.99 -10.93 1.91
N VAL A 12 7.28 -10.73 2.18
CA VAL A 12 7.75 -9.72 3.15
C VAL A 12 7.52 -8.30 2.65
N LEU A 13 7.73 -8.03 1.35
CA LEU A 13 7.44 -6.72 0.76
C LEU A 13 5.94 -6.41 0.71
N ILE A 14 5.10 -7.40 0.44
CA ILE A 14 3.63 -7.26 0.51
C ILE A 14 3.17 -7.10 1.97
N SER A 15 3.83 -7.74 2.94
CA SER A 15 3.49 -7.59 4.36
C SER A 15 3.94 -6.25 4.95
N MET A 16 5.01 -5.63 4.43
CA MET A 16 5.45 -4.29 4.85
C MET A 16 4.45 -3.19 4.48
N VAL A 17 3.68 -3.36 3.41
CA VAL A 17 2.65 -2.40 3.00
C VAL A 17 1.33 -2.60 3.75
N ALA A 18 1.09 -3.76 4.36
CA ALA A 18 -0.20 -4.18 4.89
C ALA A 18 -0.38 -3.98 6.39
N SER A 19 0.33 -3.06 7.02
CA SER A 19 0.19 -2.89 8.47
C SER A 19 -0.64 -1.67 8.84
N SER A 20 -1.75 -1.88 9.51
CA SER A 20 -2.58 -0.82 10.13
C SER A 20 -2.09 -0.49 11.52
N PHE A 21 -2.12 0.76 11.85
CA PHE A 21 -1.46 1.26 13.05
C PHE A 21 -2.32 2.25 13.82
N ILE A 22 -2.33 2.07 15.12
CA ILE A 22 -2.61 3.16 16.04
C ILE A 22 -1.25 3.78 16.38
N THR A 23 -1.00 4.99 15.86
CA THR A 23 0.05 5.83 16.40
C THR A 23 -0.59 6.69 17.49
N MET A 24 -0.37 6.35 18.75
CA MET A 24 -0.59 7.33 19.81
C MET A 24 0.52 8.38 19.69
N ALA A 25 0.24 9.45 18.96
CA ALA A 25 1.05 10.66 19.05
C ALA A 25 0.76 11.27 20.42
N ILE A 26 1.68 11.09 21.37
CA ILE A 26 1.71 11.90 22.59
C ILE A 26 2.15 13.30 22.15
N MET A 27 1.18 14.14 21.79
CA MET A 27 1.42 15.58 21.72
C MET A 27 1.68 16.07 23.15
N LYS A 28 2.90 16.51 23.41
CA LYS A 28 3.22 17.42 24.49
C LYS A 28 2.44 18.72 24.27
N THR A 29 1.24 18.84 24.79
CA THR A 29 0.60 20.13 24.98
C THR A 29 0.98 20.61 26.38
N SER A 30 1.67 21.71 26.41
CA SER A 30 1.95 22.51 27.62
C SER A 30 0.66 22.85 28.34
N ALA A 31 0.71 22.71 29.65
CA ALA A 31 -0.35 22.80 30.60
C ALA A 31 -1.20 24.08 30.53
N SER A 32 -2.47 23.91 30.76
CA SER A 32 -3.24 24.74 31.68
C SER A 32 -4.37 23.88 32.24
N ALA A 33 -4.47 23.85 33.54
CA ALA A 33 -5.33 23.00 34.32
C ALA A 33 -6.83 23.32 34.16
N SER A 34 -7.62 22.28 33.97
CA SER A 34 -8.92 22.18 34.66
C SER A 34 -9.38 20.72 34.64
N SER A 35 -9.85 20.28 35.77
CA SER A 35 -10.24 18.96 36.20
C SER A 35 -11.42 18.40 35.41
N SER A 36 -11.27 17.17 34.84
CA SER A 36 -12.36 16.18 34.84
C SER A 36 -11.76 14.79 34.52
N GLN A 37 -12.21 13.81 35.27
CA GLN A 37 -11.77 12.42 35.26
C GLN A 37 -11.90 11.77 33.86
N GLY A 38 -10.76 11.39 33.28
CA GLY A 38 -10.64 10.53 32.11
C GLY A 38 -9.34 9.73 32.24
N GLY A 39 -9.46 8.42 32.31
CA GLY A 39 -8.45 7.47 32.75
C GLY A 39 -7.06 7.60 32.15
N ALA A 40 -6.11 7.84 33.00
CA ALA A 40 -4.69 7.93 32.70
C ALA A 40 -4.06 6.54 32.46
N LEU A 41 -3.88 6.15 31.20
CA LEU A 41 -3.03 5.02 30.81
C LEU A 41 -1.56 5.43 30.52
N THR A 42 -1.25 6.73 30.63
CA THR A 42 0.07 7.27 30.28
C THR A 42 1.10 7.26 31.39
N ALA A 43 0.71 7.07 32.65
CA ALA A 43 1.63 7.12 33.78
C ALA A 43 2.14 5.74 34.26
N SER A 44 1.35 4.67 34.05
CA SER A 44 1.73 3.33 34.54
C SER A 44 2.73 2.60 33.66
N SER A 45 2.72 2.84 32.34
CA SER A 45 3.72 2.21 31.46
C SER A 45 5.09 2.90 31.49
N MET A 46 5.15 4.21 31.78
CA MET A 46 6.44 4.90 31.99
C MET A 46 7.05 4.64 33.37
N ALA A 47 6.26 4.30 34.40
CA ALA A 47 6.75 4.00 35.75
C ALA A 47 7.52 2.66 35.82
N LEU A 48 7.36 1.77 34.82
CA LEU A 48 8.14 0.53 34.76
C LEU A 48 9.61 0.73 34.33
N PHE A 49 9.95 1.89 33.77
CA PHE A 49 11.31 2.18 33.30
C PHE A 49 12.08 3.20 34.14
N SER A 50 11.49 3.73 35.23
CA SER A 50 12.15 4.68 36.15
C SER A 50 12.64 4.07 37.47
N GLY A 51 12.64 2.73 37.56
CA GLY A 51 13.04 2.00 38.76
C GLY A 51 14.50 1.55 38.71
N SER A 52 15.24 1.91 39.70
CA SER A 52 16.56 1.42 39.99
C SER A 52 16.66 -0.12 39.95
N GLY A 53 17.33 -0.66 38.93
CA GLY A 53 18.25 -1.78 39.09
C GLY A 53 17.78 -3.20 39.34
N ASP A 54 16.49 -3.54 39.23
CA ASP A 54 16.07 -4.94 39.36
C ASP A 54 15.64 -5.50 37.95
N TYR A 55 16.67 -5.78 37.16
CA TYR A 55 16.43 -6.54 35.92
C TYR A 55 16.09 -8.00 36.24
N PRO A 56 15.14 -8.64 35.47
CA PRO A 56 14.91 -10.07 35.60
C PRO A 56 16.24 -10.85 35.51
N LYS A 57 16.38 -11.92 36.31
CA LYS A 57 17.63 -12.74 36.33
C LYS A 57 17.99 -13.29 34.95
N GLU A 58 17.04 -13.46 34.10
CA GLU A 58 17.18 -13.90 32.69
C GLU A 58 18.01 -12.93 31.86
N PHE A 59 18.02 -11.64 32.20
CA PHE A 59 18.84 -10.64 31.51
C PHE A 59 20.35 -10.85 31.75
N GLN A 60 20.74 -11.48 32.87
CA GLN A 60 22.13 -11.86 33.10
C GLN A 60 22.62 -12.83 32.02
N LYS A 61 21.80 -13.84 31.62
CA LYS A 61 22.15 -14.76 30.54
C LYS A 61 22.32 -14.04 29.21
N LEU A 62 21.48 -13.03 28.92
CA LEU A 62 21.62 -12.20 27.72
C LEU A 62 22.94 -11.43 27.73
N TYR A 63 23.31 -10.82 28.88
CA TYR A 63 24.56 -10.10 29.04
C TYR A 63 25.79 -11.02 28.93
N GLU A 64 25.73 -12.23 29.46
CA GLU A 64 26.80 -13.24 29.32
C GLU A 64 27.01 -13.63 27.87
N ALA A 65 25.92 -13.87 27.11
CA ALA A 65 25.97 -14.16 25.69
C ALA A 65 26.56 -12.99 24.88
N PHE A 66 26.08 -11.77 25.15
CA PHE A 66 26.61 -10.54 24.55
C PHE A 66 28.12 -10.40 24.79
N SER A 67 28.57 -10.60 26.04
CA SER A 67 29.97 -10.46 26.42
C SER A 67 30.87 -11.54 25.77
N ALA A 68 30.36 -12.78 25.69
CA ALA A 68 31.08 -13.88 25.02
C ALA A 68 31.25 -13.61 23.53
N ILE A 69 30.17 -13.16 22.83
CA ILE A 69 30.25 -12.81 21.40
C ILE A 69 31.24 -11.67 21.17
N LYS A 70 31.19 -10.62 21.98
CA LYS A 70 32.12 -9.49 21.86
C LYS A 70 33.58 -9.88 22.07
N LYS A 71 33.84 -10.87 22.93
CA LYS A 71 35.17 -11.31 23.25
C LYS A 71 35.75 -12.32 22.27
N ASP A 72 34.93 -13.32 21.91
CA ASP A 72 35.42 -14.56 21.29
C ASP A 72 35.01 -14.74 19.81
N TYR A 73 34.09 -13.91 19.28
CA TYR A 73 33.69 -14.00 17.89
C TYR A 73 34.77 -13.50 16.94
N ILE A 74 35.06 -14.26 15.88
CA ILE A 74 36.17 -14.02 14.96
C ILE A 74 36.06 -12.69 14.17
N GLN A 75 34.88 -12.14 14.01
CA GLN A 75 34.66 -10.88 13.30
C GLN A 75 34.27 -9.78 14.26
N ASN A 76 34.60 -8.53 13.91
CA ASN A 76 34.16 -7.39 14.71
C ASN A 76 32.65 -7.19 14.55
N VAL A 77 31.93 -7.17 15.68
CA VAL A 77 30.53 -6.82 15.78
C VAL A 77 30.34 -5.61 16.67
N THR A 78 29.44 -4.70 16.33
CA THR A 78 29.15 -3.54 17.16
C THR A 78 28.21 -3.92 18.30
N ASN A 79 28.18 -3.09 19.36
CA ASN A 79 27.19 -3.26 20.43
C ASN A 79 25.77 -3.09 19.92
N GLU A 80 25.58 -2.13 19.02
CA GLU A 80 24.32 -1.83 18.34
C GLU A 80 23.79 -3.05 17.59
N GLN A 81 24.59 -3.67 16.72
CA GLN A 81 24.21 -4.90 16.01
C GLN A 81 23.74 -6.03 16.93
N LEU A 82 24.40 -6.21 18.09
CA LEU A 82 24.02 -7.25 19.03
C LEU A 82 22.73 -6.92 19.79
N VAL A 83 22.54 -5.65 20.16
CA VAL A 83 21.33 -5.18 20.87
C VAL A 83 20.13 -5.24 19.94
N GLU A 84 20.25 -4.73 18.71
CA GLU A 84 19.19 -4.81 17.70
C GLU A 84 18.82 -6.26 17.37
N GLY A 85 19.83 -7.12 17.19
CA GLY A 85 19.60 -8.54 16.98
C GLY A 85 18.90 -9.23 18.15
N ALA A 86 19.19 -8.84 19.38
CA ALA A 86 18.53 -9.37 20.58
C ALA A 86 17.06 -8.90 20.65
N ILE A 87 16.79 -7.61 20.39
CA ILE A 87 15.43 -7.05 20.37
C ILE A 87 14.62 -7.72 19.25
N GLY A 88 15.19 -7.80 18.05
CA GLY A 88 14.57 -8.48 16.91
C GLY A 88 14.24 -9.95 17.21
N GLY A 89 15.15 -10.65 17.92
CA GLY A 89 14.93 -12.02 18.39
C GLY A 89 13.80 -12.14 19.40
N MET A 90 13.70 -11.21 20.35
CA MET A 90 12.58 -11.18 21.31
C MET A 90 11.24 -10.95 20.59
N VAL A 91 11.17 -10.01 19.66
CA VAL A 91 9.95 -9.78 18.88
C VAL A 91 9.61 -10.97 18.00
N GLY A 92 10.62 -11.56 17.36
CA GLY A 92 10.45 -12.77 16.53
C GLY A 92 9.90 -13.96 17.30
N SER A 93 10.19 -14.07 18.62
CA SER A 93 9.65 -15.15 19.46
C SER A 93 8.14 -15.05 19.73
N LEU A 94 7.50 -13.93 19.41
CA LEU A 94 6.05 -13.76 19.52
C LEU A 94 5.30 -14.51 18.41
N GLU A 95 5.98 -14.92 17.34
CA GLU A 95 5.39 -15.54 16.15
C GLU A 95 4.21 -14.73 15.55
N ASP A 96 4.20 -13.43 15.83
CA ASP A 96 3.21 -12.47 15.31
C ASP A 96 3.77 -11.73 14.11
N PRO A 97 3.24 -11.93 12.90
CA PRO A 97 3.74 -11.28 11.69
C PRO A 97 3.51 -9.77 11.65
N TYR A 98 2.78 -9.22 12.61
CA TYR A 98 2.44 -7.80 12.68
C TYR A 98 3.27 -7.03 13.72
N SER A 99 3.89 -7.73 14.66
CA SER A 99 4.85 -7.17 15.62
C SER A 99 6.24 -7.14 15.00
N ASP A 100 6.96 -6.04 15.20
CA ASP A 100 8.25 -5.81 14.54
C ASP A 100 9.11 -4.83 15.32
N TYR A 101 10.44 -4.98 15.22
CA TYR A 101 11.42 -3.98 15.63
C TYR A 101 11.97 -3.29 14.40
N MET A 102 11.87 -1.99 14.36
CA MET A 102 12.35 -1.14 13.26
C MET A 102 13.54 -0.32 13.74
N ASP A 103 14.68 -0.45 13.07
CA ASP A 103 15.80 0.46 13.25
C ASP A 103 15.40 1.92 12.91
N PRO A 104 16.21 2.94 13.24
CA PRO A 104 15.84 4.34 13.04
C PRO A 104 15.44 4.67 11.61
N ARG A 105 16.09 4.06 10.61
CA ARG A 105 15.79 4.29 9.19
C ARG A 105 14.46 3.66 8.80
N SER A 106 14.26 2.40 9.16
CA SER A 106 13.01 1.69 8.90
C SER A 106 11.82 2.34 9.61
N ALA A 107 12.05 2.88 10.83
CA ALA A 107 11.05 3.63 11.60
C ALA A 107 10.67 4.96 10.91
N GLU A 108 11.63 5.67 10.32
CA GLU A 108 11.37 6.89 9.56
C GLU A 108 10.59 6.61 8.27
N GLU A 109 10.99 5.60 7.50
CA GLU A 109 10.29 5.16 6.29
C GLU A 109 8.84 4.75 6.61
N PHE A 110 8.65 4.04 7.70
CA PHE A 110 7.35 3.64 8.21
C PHE A 110 6.47 4.85 8.57
N THR A 111 7.01 5.78 9.36
CA THR A 111 6.33 7.00 9.78
C THR A 111 5.94 7.87 8.56
N SER A 112 6.84 8.00 7.60
CA SER A 112 6.58 8.72 6.34
C SER A 112 5.40 8.11 5.58
N THR A 113 5.33 6.77 5.53
CA THR A 113 4.21 6.06 4.89
C THR A 113 2.88 6.35 5.58
N LEU A 114 2.85 6.44 6.92
CA LEU A 114 1.64 6.81 7.68
C LEU A 114 1.19 8.26 7.41
N HIS A 115 2.10 9.15 7.09
CA HIS A 115 1.82 10.54 6.76
C HIS A 115 1.50 10.77 5.28
N SER A 116 1.23 9.72 4.49
CA SER A 116 1.03 9.79 3.04
C SER A 116 2.17 10.53 2.34
N THR A 117 3.40 10.32 2.77
CA THR A 117 4.57 10.93 2.16
C THR A 117 5.65 9.89 1.91
N PHE A 118 6.54 10.16 0.99
CA PHE A 118 7.81 9.47 0.88
C PHE A 118 8.93 10.50 0.70
N GLN A 119 10.11 10.18 1.19
CA GLN A 119 11.26 11.07 1.05
C GLN A 119 11.95 10.82 -0.30
N GLY A 120 12.10 11.89 -1.07
CA GLY A 120 12.69 11.80 -2.39
C GLY A 120 12.61 13.07 -3.20
N ILE A 121 12.73 12.94 -4.52
CA ILE A 121 12.68 14.08 -5.44
C ILE A 121 11.30 14.36 -6.04
N GLY A 122 10.35 13.41 -5.93
CA GLY A 122 8.98 13.58 -6.42
C GLY A 122 8.88 13.50 -7.94
N THR A 123 9.21 12.37 -8.52
CA THR A 123 9.02 12.08 -9.94
C THR A 123 8.61 10.63 -10.13
N GLU A 124 7.72 10.38 -11.08
CA GLU A 124 7.44 9.06 -11.59
C GLU A 124 8.54 8.68 -12.59
N VAL A 125 9.09 7.48 -12.45
CA VAL A 125 10.11 6.94 -13.35
C VAL A 125 9.74 5.54 -13.83
N THR A 126 10.24 5.20 -15.00
CA THR A 126 10.09 3.87 -15.60
C THR A 126 11.42 3.41 -16.17
N MET A 127 11.54 2.12 -16.47
CA MET A 127 12.67 1.59 -17.21
C MET A 127 12.35 1.58 -18.71
N GLN A 128 13.11 2.32 -19.51
CA GLN A 128 12.94 2.37 -20.96
C GLN A 128 14.30 2.13 -21.64
N ASN A 129 14.37 1.09 -22.45
CA ASN A 129 15.61 0.66 -23.14
C ASN A 129 16.81 0.49 -22.18
N GLY A 130 16.59 -0.10 -21.01
CA GLY A 130 17.61 -0.32 -19.98
C GLY A 130 18.06 0.94 -19.23
N ARG A 131 17.34 2.06 -19.36
CA ARG A 131 17.62 3.33 -18.68
C ARG A 131 16.43 3.83 -17.86
N VAL A 132 16.71 4.37 -16.70
CA VAL A 132 15.72 5.04 -15.86
C VAL A 132 15.26 6.32 -16.56
N THR A 133 14.00 6.35 -16.95
CA THR A 133 13.41 7.45 -17.71
C THR A 133 12.29 8.12 -16.89
N VAL A 134 12.32 9.43 -16.83
CA VAL A 134 11.28 10.24 -16.17
C VAL A 134 9.99 10.16 -16.97
N VAL A 135 8.92 9.68 -16.34
CA VAL A 135 7.55 9.73 -16.89
C VAL A 135 6.99 11.13 -16.69
N SER A 136 6.97 11.59 -15.44
CA SER A 136 6.49 12.94 -15.09
C SER A 136 7.00 13.35 -13.71
N PRO A 137 7.54 14.56 -13.52
CA PRO A 137 7.70 15.14 -12.20
C PRO A 137 6.33 15.43 -11.58
N PHE A 138 6.20 15.21 -10.27
CA PHE A 138 4.98 15.59 -9.55
C PHE A 138 4.89 17.11 -9.40
N LYS A 139 3.69 17.62 -9.46
CA LYS A 139 3.44 19.05 -9.29
C LYS A 139 3.97 19.56 -7.94
N ASN A 140 4.67 20.69 -7.96
CA ASN A 140 5.32 21.30 -6.78
C ASN A 140 6.38 20.41 -6.11
N SER A 141 6.90 19.39 -6.78
CA SER A 141 7.97 18.54 -6.26
C SER A 141 9.36 19.16 -6.41
N PRO A 142 10.37 18.67 -5.66
CA PRO A 142 11.77 19.03 -5.90
C PRO A 142 12.22 18.78 -7.34
N ALA A 143 11.77 17.68 -7.96
CA ALA A 143 12.11 17.34 -9.34
C ALA A 143 11.58 18.39 -10.34
N GLU A 144 10.32 18.83 -10.19
CA GLU A 144 9.75 19.87 -11.03
C GLU A 144 10.47 21.21 -10.82
N ARG A 145 10.69 21.61 -9.55
CA ARG A 145 11.42 22.85 -9.22
C ARG A 145 12.85 22.87 -9.74
N ALA A 146 13.50 21.70 -9.78
CA ALA A 146 14.86 21.55 -10.33
C ALA A 146 14.89 21.48 -11.86
N GLY A 147 13.73 21.44 -12.54
CA GLY A 147 13.62 21.46 -13.99
C GLY A 147 13.78 20.08 -14.65
N LEU A 148 13.52 18.98 -13.93
CA LEU A 148 13.35 17.66 -14.54
C LEU A 148 12.13 17.69 -15.47
N ARG A 149 12.22 16.95 -16.59
CA ARG A 149 11.16 16.93 -17.62
C ARG A 149 10.79 15.49 -17.99
N PRO A 150 9.59 15.24 -18.51
CA PRO A 150 9.24 13.98 -19.12
C PRO A 150 10.26 13.56 -20.19
N ASN A 151 10.55 12.28 -20.26
CA ASN A 151 11.55 11.63 -21.13
C ASN A 151 13.03 11.95 -20.83
N ASP A 152 13.33 12.65 -19.74
CA ASP A 152 14.70 12.74 -19.25
C ASP A 152 15.20 11.34 -18.83
N GLN A 153 16.39 10.94 -19.26
CA GLN A 153 17.03 9.68 -18.88
C GLN A 153 18.06 9.93 -17.79
N ILE A 154 17.88 9.34 -16.61
CA ILE A 154 18.79 9.51 -15.47
C ILE A 154 19.92 8.47 -15.59
N LEU A 155 21.15 8.93 -15.74
CA LEU A 155 22.34 8.10 -15.89
C LEU A 155 22.97 7.75 -14.54
N SER A 156 23.02 8.72 -13.62
CA SER A 156 23.62 8.54 -12.30
C SER A 156 22.96 9.45 -11.25
N VAL A 157 23.13 9.07 -9.99
CA VAL A 157 22.74 9.85 -8.80
C VAL A 157 23.95 9.93 -7.88
N ASN A 158 24.38 11.15 -7.50
CA ASN A 158 25.55 11.41 -6.64
C ASN A 158 26.78 10.64 -7.12
N ASP A 159 27.05 10.68 -8.44
CA ASP A 159 28.13 9.99 -9.15
C ASP A 159 28.03 8.45 -9.17
N GLU A 160 27.00 7.86 -8.58
CA GLU A 160 26.73 6.43 -8.70
C GLU A 160 25.91 6.14 -9.96
N SER A 161 26.42 5.28 -10.84
CA SER A 161 25.73 4.87 -12.07
C SER A 161 24.45 4.10 -11.76
N LEU A 162 23.40 4.35 -12.56
CA LEU A 162 22.16 3.57 -12.57
C LEU A 162 22.13 2.51 -13.67
N GLU A 163 23.18 2.42 -14.50
CA GLU A 163 23.26 1.45 -15.59
C GLU A 163 23.36 0.02 -15.05
N GLY A 164 22.57 -0.88 -15.63
CA GLY A 164 22.51 -2.29 -15.22
C GLY A 164 21.67 -2.56 -13.95
N LEU A 165 21.15 -1.52 -13.29
CA LEU A 165 20.23 -1.67 -12.15
C LEU A 165 18.81 -1.93 -12.65
N ASP A 166 18.05 -2.69 -11.87
CA ASP A 166 16.59 -2.73 -12.05
C ASP A 166 15.93 -1.41 -11.55
N LEU A 167 14.64 -1.23 -11.86
CA LEU A 167 13.92 0.00 -11.50
C LEU A 167 13.89 0.21 -9.97
N HIS A 168 13.71 -0.84 -9.18
CA HIS A 168 13.63 -0.74 -7.74
C HIS A 168 14.96 -0.31 -7.12
N GLN A 169 16.06 -0.91 -7.56
CA GLN A 169 17.42 -0.54 -7.15
C GLN A 169 17.74 0.92 -7.49
N ALA A 170 17.37 1.34 -8.70
CA ALA A 170 17.58 2.72 -9.15
C ALA A 170 16.74 3.72 -8.32
N VAL A 171 15.47 3.42 -8.06
CA VAL A 171 14.58 4.24 -7.22
C VAL A 171 15.12 4.36 -5.79
N THR A 172 15.67 3.27 -5.22
CA THR A 172 16.31 3.30 -3.89
C THR A 172 17.48 4.29 -3.82
N LYS A 173 18.27 4.42 -4.90
CA LYS A 173 19.36 5.41 -4.98
C LYS A 173 18.85 6.85 -5.17
N ILE A 174 17.78 7.02 -5.93
CA ILE A 174 17.15 8.34 -6.17
C ILE A 174 16.50 8.86 -4.87
N ARG A 175 15.84 8.00 -4.11
CA ARG A 175 15.28 8.31 -2.79
C ARG A 175 16.40 8.62 -1.79
N GLY A 176 16.03 9.13 -0.64
CA GLY A 176 16.91 9.40 0.48
C GLY A 176 16.36 10.49 1.38
N PRO A 177 16.99 10.75 2.52
CA PRO A 177 16.50 11.62 3.57
C PRO A 177 16.22 13.05 3.09
N LYS A 178 15.14 13.63 3.59
CA LYS A 178 14.75 15.03 3.38
C LYS A 178 15.92 15.97 3.65
N GLY A 179 16.06 16.98 2.82
CA GLY A 179 17.15 17.99 2.89
C GLY A 179 18.46 17.55 2.24
N THR A 180 18.65 16.27 1.94
CA THR A 180 19.83 15.80 1.21
C THR A 180 19.73 16.09 -0.29
N LYS A 181 20.89 16.19 -0.95
CA LYS A 181 20.93 16.47 -2.38
C LYS A 181 20.97 15.18 -3.20
N ALA A 182 20.13 15.10 -4.22
CA ALA A 182 20.27 14.16 -5.32
C ALA A 182 20.84 14.91 -6.52
N VAL A 183 22.12 14.69 -6.82
CA VAL A 183 22.79 15.24 -7.98
C VAL A 183 22.62 14.27 -9.13
N LEU A 184 21.75 14.60 -10.08
CA LEU A 184 21.37 13.73 -11.19
C LEU A 184 22.17 14.10 -12.44
N LYS A 185 22.80 13.11 -13.10
CA LYS A 185 23.23 13.26 -14.50
C LYS A 185 22.14 12.76 -15.42
N VAL A 186 21.68 13.62 -16.32
CA VAL A 186 20.48 13.41 -17.12
C VAL A 186 20.76 13.63 -18.60
N VAL A 187 20.38 12.69 -19.44
CA VAL A 187 20.35 12.88 -20.91
C VAL A 187 18.96 13.37 -21.31
N ARG A 188 18.92 14.47 -22.04
CA ARG A 188 17.68 15.08 -22.55
C ARG A 188 17.73 15.18 -24.07
N ALA A 189 16.64 14.82 -24.73
CA ALA A 189 16.53 14.92 -26.18
C ALA A 189 16.76 16.38 -26.64
N GLY A 190 17.61 16.56 -27.65
CA GLY A 190 17.96 17.88 -28.18
C GLY A 190 19.05 18.65 -27.40
N VAL A 191 19.61 18.05 -26.34
CA VAL A 191 20.76 18.62 -25.60
C VAL A 191 21.97 17.71 -25.79
N PRO A 192 23.08 18.19 -26.42
CA PRO A 192 24.22 17.33 -26.78
C PRO A 192 24.93 16.72 -25.56
N GLU A 193 25.08 17.48 -24.49
CA GLU A 193 25.82 17.07 -23.29
C GLU A 193 24.85 16.69 -22.14
N PRO A 194 25.21 15.72 -21.31
CA PRO A 194 24.41 15.39 -20.12
C PRO A 194 24.26 16.58 -19.18
N LEU A 195 23.05 16.84 -18.75
CA LEU A 195 22.74 17.89 -17.80
C LEU A 195 23.01 17.40 -16.36
N THR A 196 23.49 18.30 -15.52
CA THR A 196 23.54 18.07 -14.07
C THR A 196 22.34 18.79 -13.44
N ILE A 197 21.42 18.05 -12.85
CA ILE A 197 20.23 18.57 -12.17
C ILE A 197 20.34 18.23 -10.69
N VAL A 198 20.28 19.24 -9.83
CA VAL A 198 20.37 19.07 -8.37
C VAL A 198 18.98 19.20 -7.77
N CYS A 199 18.46 18.10 -7.23
CA CYS A 199 17.21 18.08 -6.49
C CYS A 199 17.52 18.00 -4.99
N VAL A 200 16.94 18.89 -4.19
CA VAL A 200 16.95 18.74 -2.72
C VAL A 200 15.76 17.89 -2.34
N ARG A 201 16.04 16.70 -1.78
CA ARG A 201 14.97 15.75 -1.40
C ARG A 201 14.03 16.35 -0.35
N ASP A 202 12.77 16.02 -0.44
CA ASP A 202 11.71 16.52 0.44
C ASP A 202 10.66 15.43 0.68
N ASP A 203 9.72 15.69 1.58
CA ASP A 203 8.53 14.85 1.74
C ASP A 203 7.62 15.05 0.53
N ILE A 204 7.36 13.99 -0.19
CA ILE A 204 6.54 13.98 -1.40
C ILE A 204 5.17 13.42 -1.03
N PRO A 205 4.09 14.21 -1.15
CA PRO A 205 2.76 13.73 -0.80
C PRO A 205 2.30 12.63 -1.75
N ILE A 206 1.66 11.62 -1.17
CA ILE A 206 0.98 10.53 -1.88
C ILE A 206 -0.51 10.79 -1.84
N GLU A 207 -1.16 10.88 -2.99
CA GLU A 207 -2.62 10.97 -3.05
C GLU A 207 -3.25 9.64 -2.62
N THR A 208 -3.91 9.65 -1.46
CA THR A 208 -4.59 8.47 -0.92
C THR A 208 -6.06 8.41 -1.29
N VAL A 209 -6.61 9.49 -1.83
CA VAL A 209 -8.02 9.64 -2.20
C VAL A 209 -8.14 10.13 -3.63
N ASN A 210 -8.75 9.33 -4.48
CA ASN A 210 -9.05 9.71 -5.86
C ASN A 210 -10.56 9.63 -6.09
N SER A 211 -11.13 10.56 -6.85
CA SER A 211 -12.56 10.55 -7.16
C SER A 211 -12.87 10.77 -8.62
N GLN A 212 -13.95 10.17 -9.08
CA GLN A 212 -14.50 10.35 -10.41
C GLN A 212 -16.03 10.27 -10.39
N ILE A 213 -16.65 10.73 -11.45
CA ILE A 213 -18.09 10.54 -11.67
C ILE A 213 -18.27 9.59 -12.87
N ILE A 214 -19.10 8.58 -12.67
CA ILE A 214 -19.51 7.65 -13.72
C ILE A 214 -21.02 7.77 -13.88
N GLU A 215 -21.50 7.98 -15.10
CA GLU A 215 -22.91 7.98 -15.39
C GLU A 215 -23.36 6.54 -15.70
N LYS A 216 -24.34 6.06 -14.94
CA LYS A 216 -24.92 4.72 -15.11
C LYS A 216 -26.44 4.83 -14.98
N ASN A 217 -27.17 4.31 -15.99
CA ASN A 217 -28.63 4.33 -15.99
C ASN A 217 -29.26 5.74 -15.82
N GLY A 218 -28.61 6.78 -16.31
CA GLY A 218 -29.05 8.17 -16.15
C GLY A 218 -28.76 8.76 -14.75
N VAL A 219 -28.07 8.05 -13.88
CA VAL A 219 -27.66 8.50 -12.55
C VAL A 219 -26.18 8.82 -12.56
N LYS A 220 -25.80 9.98 -12.03
CA LYS A 220 -24.41 10.32 -11.76
C LYS A 220 -23.97 9.62 -10.48
N VAL A 221 -23.05 8.69 -10.57
CA VAL A 221 -22.48 7.97 -9.42
C VAL A 221 -21.08 8.50 -9.13
N GLY A 222 -20.88 9.00 -7.91
CA GLY A 222 -19.54 9.31 -7.42
C GLY A 222 -18.79 8.01 -7.07
N VAL A 223 -17.55 7.89 -7.51
CA VAL A 223 -16.66 6.79 -7.12
C VAL A 223 -15.48 7.42 -6.40
N ILE A 224 -15.24 7.03 -5.14
CA ILE A 224 -14.09 7.46 -4.35
C ILE A 224 -13.22 6.23 -4.06
N SER A 225 -12.00 6.24 -4.58
CA SER A 225 -11.01 5.20 -4.33
C SER A 225 -10.06 5.63 -3.21
N LEU A 226 -9.92 4.77 -2.20
CA LEU A 226 -9.01 4.94 -1.08
C LEU A 226 -7.87 3.93 -1.24
N THR A 227 -6.65 4.40 -1.48
CA THR A 227 -5.48 3.51 -1.68
C THR A 227 -4.81 3.13 -0.36
N GLN A 228 -4.95 3.99 0.66
CA GLN A 228 -4.42 3.79 2.00
C GLN A 228 -5.16 4.70 2.99
N PHE A 229 -5.14 4.37 4.29
CA PHE A 229 -5.58 5.27 5.36
C PHE A 229 -4.38 5.92 6.03
N SER A 230 -4.15 7.19 5.74
CA SER A 230 -3.08 8.01 6.30
C SER A 230 -3.67 9.18 7.09
N THR A 231 -2.82 9.98 7.72
CA THR A 231 -3.27 11.06 8.62
C THR A 231 -4.15 12.11 7.98
N ASP A 232 -4.01 12.34 6.67
CA ASP A 232 -4.76 13.34 5.89
C ASP A 232 -5.88 12.75 5.01
N THR A 233 -5.99 11.41 4.94
CA THR A 233 -6.96 10.72 4.08
C THR A 233 -8.41 11.11 4.38
N ALA A 234 -8.78 11.24 5.66
CA ALA A 234 -10.14 11.62 6.02
C ALA A 234 -10.49 13.06 5.58
N LYS A 235 -9.54 13.99 5.68
CA LYS A 235 -9.69 15.36 5.18
C LYS A 235 -9.90 15.36 3.67
N HIS A 236 -9.05 14.68 2.92
CA HIS A 236 -9.17 14.62 1.46
C HIS A 236 -10.44 13.88 1.03
N PHE A 237 -10.85 12.82 1.75
CA PHE A 237 -12.11 12.15 1.51
C PHE A 237 -13.29 13.12 1.65
N LYS A 238 -13.33 13.91 2.73
CA LYS A 238 -14.39 14.90 2.97
C LYS A 238 -14.45 15.96 1.85
N GLU A 239 -13.30 16.46 1.42
CA GLU A 239 -13.19 17.44 0.34
C GLU A 239 -13.68 16.86 -1.00
N GLN A 240 -13.25 15.66 -1.35
CA GLN A 240 -13.65 14.98 -2.59
C GLN A 240 -15.15 14.62 -2.57
N LEU A 241 -15.67 14.14 -1.44
CA LEU A 241 -17.08 13.83 -1.31
C LEU A 241 -17.95 15.09 -1.47
N ALA A 242 -17.58 16.19 -0.83
CA ALA A 242 -18.30 17.45 -0.97
C ALA A 242 -18.29 17.95 -2.43
N ALA A 243 -17.16 17.83 -3.13
CA ALA A 243 -17.07 18.19 -4.54
C ALA A 243 -17.96 17.31 -5.45
N LEU A 244 -18.10 16.02 -5.15
CA LEU A 244 -19.01 15.13 -5.86
C LEU A 244 -20.48 15.47 -5.56
N GLU A 245 -20.82 15.74 -4.31
CA GLU A 245 -22.17 16.14 -3.87
C GLU A 245 -22.62 17.45 -4.55
N GLN A 246 -21.71 18.44 -4.67
CA GLN A 246 -21.99 19.69 -5.41
C GLN A 246 -22.28 19.45 -6.90
N LYS A 247 -21.74 18.36 -7.50
CA LYS A 247 -22.03 17.98 -8.89
C LYS A 247 -23.29 17.16 -9.03
N GLY A 248 -24.05 16.94 -7.94
CA GLY A 248 -25.36 16.30 -7.92
C GLY A 248 -25.31 14.79 -8.14
N ILE A 249 -24.42 14.09 -7.44
CA ILE A 249 -24.42 12.61 -7.46
C ILE A 249 -25.71 12.05 -6.86
N GLY A 250 -26.22 10.98 -7.48
CA GLY A 250 -27.38 10.21 -7.01
C GLY A 250 -27.00 8.82 -6.45
N GLY A 251 -25.71 8.52 -6.32
CA GLY A 251 -25.15 7.31 -5.72
C GLY A 251 -23.67 7.45 -5.43
N LEU A 252 -23.13 6.64 -4.51
CA LEU A 252 -21.72 6.66 -4.13
C LEU A 252 -21.17 5.23 -4.10
N VAL A 253 -20.01 5.02 -4.71
CA VAL A 253 -19.19 3.82 -4.58
C VAL A 253 -17.91 4.19 -3.87
N ILE A 254 -17.57 3.47 -2.80
CA ILE A 254 -16.30 3.61 -2.08
C ILE A 254 -15.45 2.40 -2.42
N ASP A 255 -14.28 2.61 -3.02
CA ASP A 255 -13.39 1.54 -3.44
C ASP A 255 -12.20 1.44 -2.48
N VAL A 256 -12.15 0.35 -1.71
CA VAL A 256 -11.03 0.00 -0.82
C VAL A 256 -10.32 -1.28 -1.28
N ARG A 257 -10.48 -1.67 -2.54
CA ARG A 257 -9.75 -2.80 -3.10
C ARG A 257 -8.25 -2.52 -3.14
N GLY A 258 -7.45 -3.53 -2.77
CA GLY A 258 -5.99 -3.39 -2.70
C GLY A 258 -5.50 -2.43 -1.61
N ASN A 259 -6.38 -1.91 -0.77
CA ASN A 259 -6.02 -1.00 0.33
C ASN A 259 -5.66 -1.81 1.59
N PRO A 260 -4.39 -1.84 2.01
CA PRO A 260 -3.93 -2.65 3.15
C PRO A 260 -4.38 -2.10 4.51
N GLY A 261 -5.08 -0.99 4.53
CA GLY A 261 -5.48 -0.30 5.75
C GLY A 261 -4.65 0.94 6.03
N GLY A 262 -4.33 1.18 7.30
CA GLY A 262 -3.53 2.32 7.75
C GLY A 262 -4.04 2.89 9.07
N TYR A 263 -4.14 4.19 9.16
CA TYR A 263 -4.39 4.93 10.38
C TYR A 263 -5.84 4.80 10.88
N LEU A 264 -6.01 4.30 12.10
CA LEU A 264 -7.35 4.05 12.67
C LEU A 264 -8.20 5.32 12.77
N LEU A 265 -7.61 6.46 13.15
CA LEU A 265 -8.37 7.70 13.26
C LEU A 265 -8.92 8.15 11.90
N ALA A 266 -8.20 7.94 10.81
CA ALA A 266 -8.71 8.27 9.48
C ALA A 266 -9.95 7.45 9.12
N VAL A 267 -9.96 6.14 9.40
CA VAL A 267 -11.16 5.32 9.15
C VAL A 267 -12.32 5.68 10.08
N LYS A 268 -12.04 6.03 11.34
CA LYS A 268 -13.04 6.54 12.27
C LYS A 268 -13.70 7.80 11.71
N GLU A 269 -12.93 8.81 11.32
CA GLU A 269 -13.42 10.07 10.78
C GLU A 269 -14.24 9.88 9.50
N ILE A 270 -13.82 8.98 8.59
CA ILE A 270 -14.61 8.62 7.40
C ILE A 270 -15.90 7.92 7.80
N GLY A 271 -15.84 7.00 8.76
CA GLY A 271 -17.03 6.35 9.33
C GLY A 271 -18.02 7.34 9.95
N GLU A 272 -17.52 8.37 10.62
CA GLU A 272 -18.35 9.45 11.19
C GLU A 272 -19.14 10.23 10.13
N ILE A 273 -18.62 10.34 8.91
CA ILE A 273 -19.29 11.02 7.79
C ILE A 273 -20.37 10.14 7.15
N LEU A 274 -20.17 8.82 7.13
CA LEU A 274 -20.94 7.89 6.30
C LEU A 274 -21.92 7.03 7.07
N VAL A 275 -21.58 6.64 8.31
CA VAL A 275 -22.41 5.76 9.14
C VAL A 275 -23.51 6.58 9.81
N PRO A 276 -24.80 6.33 9.49
CA PRO A 276 -25.92 7.10 10.04
C PRO A 276 -26.30 6.67 11.46
N LYS A 277 -27.25 7.41 12.06
CA LYS A 277 -27.94 7.07 13.32
C LYS A 277 -27.00 6.88 14.51
N LYS A 278 -25.89 7.60 14.53
CA LYS A 278 -24.86 7.44 15.57
C LYS A 278 -24.40 5.98 15.71
N GLY A 279 -24.39 5.24 14.60
CA GLY A 279 -24.05 3.83 14.58
C GLY A 279 -22.60 3.57 15.00
N LYS A 280 -22.37 2.40 15.57
CA LYS A 280 -21.02 1.94 15.93
C LYS A 280 -20.16 1.80 14.67
N ILE A 281 -18.90 2.25 14.71
CA ILE A 281 -17.93 2.12 13.64
C ILE A 281 -17.07 0.87 13.91
N VAL A 282 -16.53 0.75 15.11
CA VAL A 282 -15.64 -0.34 15.50
C VAL A 282 -15.59 -0.46 17.02
N GLN A 283 -15.29 -1.65 17.53
CA GLN A 283 -14.95 -1.89 18.93
C GLN A 283 -13.54 -2.48 19.00
N ILE A 284 -12.72 -1.94 19.89
CA ILE A 284 -11.35 -2.42 20.18
C ILE A 284 -11.37 -3.09 21.54
N GLU A 285 -10.71 -4.25 21.64
CA GLU A 285 -10.60 -5.05 22.85
C GLU A 285 -9.14 -5.26 23.19
N TYR A 286 -8.68 -4.66 24.30
CA TYR A 286 -7.29 -4.68 24.76
C TYR A 286 -7.03 -5.82 25.73
N GLY A 287 -5.76 -6.28 25.79
CA GLY A 287 -5.26 -7.26 26.73
C GLY A 287 -5.73 -8.70 26.48
N ASN A 288 -5.22 -9.62 27.28
CA ASN A 288 -5.61 -11.02 27.26
C ASN A 288 -7.08 -11.18 27.71
N GLY A 289 -7.95 -11.62 26.81
CA GLY A 289 -9.37 -11.81 27.06
C GLY A 289 -10.25 -10.60 26.80
N GLY A 290 -9.73 -9.46 26.29
CA GLY A 290 -10.55 -8.30 25.90
C GLY A 290 -11.24 -7.61 27.08
N GLN A 291 -10.56 -7.53 28.23
CA GLN A 291 -11.13 -6.97 29.47
C GLN A 291 -11.43 -5.47 29.37
N GLN A 292 -10.62 -4.72 28.64
CA GLN A 292 -10.84 -3.31 28.37
C GLN A 292 -11.35 -3.14 26.95
N LYS A 293 -12.49 -2.45 26.81
CA LYS A 293 -13.14 -2.20 25.51
C LYS A 293 -13.22 -0.72 25.25
N GLU A 294 -12.98 -0.35 24.00
CA GLU A 294 -13.16 0.99 23.50
C GLU A 294 -14.04 0.94 22.26
N GLU A 295 -15.11 1.71 22.24
CA GLU A 295 -16.09 1.73 21.17
C GLU A 295 -16.11 3.09 20.48
N TYR A 296 -16.08 3.08 19.16
CA TYR A 296 -16.17 4.28 18.34
C TYR A 296 -17.50 4.33 17.62
N PHE A 297 -18.15 5.49 17.71
CA PHE A 297 -19.47 5.73 17.12
C PHE A 297 -19.41 6.90 16.15
N SER A 298 -20.30 6.89 15.15
CA SER A 298 -20.54 8.03 14.29
C SER A 298 -21.23 9.16 15.05
N THR A 299 -20.95 10.38 14.65
CA THR A 299 -21.66 11.59 15.13
C THR A 299 -22.81 11.97 14.20
N THR A 300 -22.90 11.36 13.02
CA THR A 300 -23.92 11.63 11.99
C THR A 300 -25.26 10.98 12.34
N GLU A 301 -26.34 11.77 12.31
CA GLU A 301 -27.71 11.27 12.58
C GLU A 301 -28.40 10.79 11.29
N ALA A 302 -28.36 11.60 10.24
CA ALA A 302 -29.03 11.31 8.98
C ALA A 302 -28.17 10.46 8.05
N ALA A 303 -28.78 9.51 7.38
CA ALA A 303 -28.15 8.83 6.24
C ALA A 303 -27.92 9.81 5.07
N LYS A 304 -26.93 9.54 4.22
CA LYS A 304 -26.79 10.24 2.95
C LYS A 304 -28.05 10.05 2.10
N PRO A 305 -28.49 11.06 1.34
CA PRO A 305 -29.75 11.01 0.57
C PRO A 305 -29.68 10.14 -0.69
N TYR A 306 -28.62 9.35 -0.83
CA TYR A 306 -28.37 8.46 -1.96
C TYR A 306 -27.80 7.11 -1.49
N PRO A 307 -28.00 6.04 -2.30
CA PRO A 307 -27.44 4.71 -2.02
C PRO A 307 -25.90 4.74 -2.02
N ILE A 308 -25.31 3.88 -1.16
CA ILE A 308 -23.85 3.69 -1.08
C ILE A 308 -23.54 2.20 -1.20
N SER A 309 -22.46 1.86 -1.90
CA SER A 309 -21.86 0.54 -1.90
C SER A 309 -20.34 0.63 -1.68
N VAL A 310 -19.76 -0.47 -1.21
CA VAL A 310 -18.31 -0.54 -0.94
C VAL A 310 -17.70 -1.68 -1.75
N LEU A 311 -16.65 -1.39 -2.49
CA LEU A 311 -15.85 -2.36 -3.22
C LEU A 311 -14.74 -2.89 -2.33
N ILE A 312 -14.65 -4.22 -2.21
CA ILE A 312 -13.67 -4.93 -1.40
C ILE A 312 -13.03 -6.09 -2.18
N ASN A 313 -11.80 -6.45 -1.82
CA ASN A 313 -11.15 -7.66 -2.34
C ASN A 313 -10.13 -8.22 -1.34
N GLY A 314 -9.40 -9.27 -1.71
CA GLY A 314 -8.38 -9.90 -0.87
C GLY A 314 -7.22 -8.99 -0.44
N GLY A 315 -7.06 -7.82 -1.07
CA GLY A 315 -6.11 -6.78 -0.67
C GLY A 315 -6.69 -5.75 0.31
N SER A 316 -8.01 -5.78 0.58
CA SER A 316 -8.66 -4.94 1.58
C SER A 316 -8.38 -5.47 2.97
N ALA A 317 -7.58 -4.78 3.78
CA ALA A 317 -7.17 -5.27 5.10
C ALA A 317 -7.37 -4.21 6.20
N SER A 318 -7.59 -4.66 7.44
CA SER A 318 -7.53 -3.85 8.65
C SER A 318 -8.45 -2.60 8.63
N ALA A 319 -7.95 -1.35 8.52
CA ALA A 319 -8.78 -0.14 8.44
C ALA A 319 -9.80 -0.22 7.29
N SER A 320 -9.45 -0.83 6.15
CA SER A 320 -10.39 -1.10 5.07
C SER A 320 -11.50 -2.06 5.50
N GLU A 321 -11.16 -3.06 6.32
CA GLU A 321 -12.13 -4.01 6.86
C GLU A 321 -12.99 -3.37 7.97
N ILE A 322 -12.40 -2.46 8.76
CA ILE A 322 -13.16 -1.64 9.74
C ILE A 322 -14.20 -0.81 9.00
N LEU A 323 -13.81 -0.10 7.93
CA LEU A 323 -14.76 0.67 7.12
C LEU A 323 -15.84 -0.22 6.51
N ALA A 324 -15.45 -1.32 5.86
CA ALA A 324 -16.40 -2.26 5.25
C ALA A 324 -17.39 -2.83 6.29
N GLY A 325 -16.90 -3.25 7.46
CA GLY A 325 -17.73 -3.74 8.57
C GLY A 325 -18.68 -2.68 9.09
N ALA A 326 -18.22 -1.45 9.30
CA ALA A 326 -19.04 -0.33 9.73
C ALA A 326 -20.14 0.01 8.72
N MET A 327 -19.79 0.05 7.44
CA MET A 327 -20.72 0.34 6.35
C MET A 327 -21.78 -0.75 6.21
N ARG A 328 -21.41 -2.03 6.33
CA ARG A 328 -22.33 -3.16 6.29
C ARG A 328 -23.24 -3.21 7.52
N ASP A 329 -22.64 -3.24 8.71
CA ASP A 329 -23.36 -3.59 9.95
C ASP A 329 -24.18 -2.41 10.49
N SER A 330 -23.62 -1.20 10.49
CA SER A 330 -24.27 0.00 11.00
C SER A 330 -24.92 0.85 9.92
N GLY A 331 -24.35 0.87 8.71
CA GLY A 331 -24.86 1.64 7.58
C GLY A 331 -25.90 0.89 6.75
N ASN A 332 -25.99 -0.44 6.87
CA ASN A 332 -26.78 -1.31 6.00
C ASN A 332 -26.47 -1.13 4.50
N TYR A 333 -25.25 -0.73 4.18
CA TYR A 333 -24.75 -0.58 2.81
C TYR A 333 -24.20 -1.91 2.29
N LYS A 334 -24.20 -2.07 0.98
CA LYS A 334 -23.83 -3.33 0.33
C LYS A 334 -22.35 -3.39 0.01
N LEU A 335 -21.72 -4.52 0.31
CA LEU A 335 -20.36 -4.85 -0.05
C LEU A 335 -20.34 -5.66 -1.35
N VAL A 336 -19.47 -5.26 -2.29
CA VAL A 336 -19.35 -5.89 -3.61
C VAL A 336 -17.89 -6.27 -3.86
N GLY A 337 -17.66 -7.42 -4.45
CA GLY A 337 -16.33 -7.87 -4.87
C GLY A 337 -15.93 -9.21 -4.31
N GLU A 338 -14.78 -9.32 -3.68
CA GLU A 338 -14.24 -10.55 -3.12
C GLU A 338 -13.99 -10.42 -1.61
N LYS A 339 -13.85 -11.56 -0.95
CA LYS A 339 -13.59 -11.64 0.47
C LYS A 339 -12.31 -10.88 0.85
N THR A 340 -12.35 -10.14 1.96
CA THR A 340 -11.22 -9.34 2.46
C THR A 340 -10.12 -10.19 3.09
N PHE A 341 -9.00 -9.56 3.43
CA PHE A 341 -7.78 -10.21 3.92
C PHE A 341 -7.95 -10.94 5.27
N GLY A 342 -8.59 -10.29 6.24
CA GLY A 342 -8.76 -10.85 7.59
C GLY A 342 -7.69 -10.42 8.58
N LYS A 343 -7.37 -9.11 8.68
CA LYS A 343 -6.48 -8.57 9.71
C LYS A 343 -7.29 -7.91 10.83
N GLY A 344 -7.62 -8.68 11.86
CA GLY A 344 -8.42 -8.26 13.02
C GLY A 344 -7.62 -7.84 14.24
N THR A 345 -6.37 -7.40 14.07
CA THR A 345 -5.46 -6.99 15.16
C THR A 345 -5.12 -5.50 15.06
N VAL A 346 -4.80 -4.92 16.22
CA VAL A 346 -4.40 -3.53 16.37
C VAL A 346 -2.98 -3.48 16.89
N GLN A 347 -2.13 -2.68 16.23
CA GLN A 347 -0.75 -2.45 16.64
C GLN A 347 -0.59 -1.05 17.23
N SER A 348 0.37 -0.94 18.15
CA SER A 348 0.90 0.34 18.63
C SER A 348 2.39 0.37 18.39
N THR A 349 2.93 1.56 18.17
CA THR A 349 4.38 1.81 18.08
C THR A 349 4.86 2.55 19.31
N MET A 350 6.04 2.17 19.78
CA MET A 350 6.77 2.85 20.86
C MET A 350 8.13 3.28 20.29
N GLU A 351 8.38 4.59 20.27
CA GLU A 351 9.68 5.15 19.86
C GLU A 351 10.69 5.00 21.01
N MET A 352 11.89 4.54 20.70
CA MET A 352 13.01 4.44 21.60
C MET A 352 13.90 5.70 21.55
N ASN A 353 14.85 5.83 22.48
CA ASN A 353 15.70 7.02 22.60
C ASN A 353 16.59 7.28 21.36
N ASP A 354 16.94 6.24 20.64
CA ASP A 354 17.74 6.26 19.40
C ASP A 354 16.92 6.45 18.13
N LYS A 355 15.58 6.66 18.25
CA LYS A 355 14.63 6.78 17.15
C LYS A 355 14.24 5.45 16.51
N SER A 356 14.73 4.32 16.98
CA SER A 356 14.18 3.03 16.62
C SER A 356 12.75 2.89 17.16
N GLN A 357 11.95 1.99 16.59
CA GLN A 357 10.56 1.79 17.02
C GLN A 357 10.25 0.32 17.25
N LEU A 358 9.56 0.06 18.34
CA LEU A 358 8.96 -1.23 18.63
C LEU A 358 7.47 -1.18 18.31
N LYS A 359 7.05 -1.95 17.33
CA LYS A 359 5.66 -2.11 16.91
C LYS A 359 5.11 -3.42 17.47
N LEU A 360 4.08 -3.37 18.28
CA LEU A 360 3.49 -4.54 18.93
C LEU A 360 1.99 -4.63 18.68
N THR A 361 1.49 -5.83 18.52
CA THR A 361 0.06 -6.12 18.58
C THR A 361 -0.41 -6.02 20.02
N ILE A 362 -1.30 -5.07 20.31
CA ILE A 362 -1.77 -4.75 21.67
C ILE A 362 -3.25 -5.03 21.87
N ALA A 363 -4.03 -5.18 20.79
CA ALA A 363 -5.46 -5.37 20.87
C ALA A 363 -5.98 -6.13 19.64
N LYS A 364 -7.22 -6.60 19.74
CA LYS A 364 -8.03 -7.01 18.59
C LYS A 364 -9.15 -5.99 18.36
N TRP A 365 -9.68 -5.98 17.17
CA TRP A 365 -10.89 -5.22 16.87
C TRP A 365 -11.98 -6.14 16.33
N VAL A 366 -13.21 -5.75 16.56
CA VAL A 366 -14.40 -6.44 16.09
C VAL A 366 -15.34 -5.47 15.37
N THR A 367 -16.10 -5.98 14.42
CA THR A 367 -17.10 -5.20 13.68
C THR A 367 -18.22 -4.72 14.61
N PRO A 368 -19.08 -3.79 14.20
CA PRO A 368 -20.24 -3.38 14.98
C PRO A 368 -21.14 -4.53 15.46
N SER A 369 -21.26 -5.60 14.65
CA SER A 369 -22.00 -6.82 15.01
C SER A 369 -21.24 -7.75 15.99
N GLY A 370 -20.00 -7.41 16.34
CA GLY A 370 -19.18 -8.21 17.26
C GLY A 370 -18.34 -9.31 16.59
N GLU A 371 -18.27 -9.32 15.26
CA GLU A 371 -17.48 -10.30 14.52
C GLU A 371 -15.98 -9.97 14.58
N TRP A 372 -15.15 -10.93 15.00
CA TRP A 372 -13.70 -10.86 14.87
C TRP A 372 -13.27 -11.43 13.53
N VAL A 373 -12.82 -10.55 12.64
CA VAL A 373 -12.50 -10.89 11.24
C VAL A 373 -11.12 -11.53 11.05
N HIS A 374 -10.31 -11.63 12.11
CA HIS A 374 -8.93 -12.12 12.04
C HIS A 374 -8.85 -13.52 11.40
N LYS A 375 -8.02 -13.65 10.36
CA LYS A 375 -7.87 -14.85 9.52
C LYS A 375 -9.13 -15.30 8.79
N LYS A 376 -10.25 -14.59 8.95
CA LYS A 376 -11.53 -14.92 8.31
C LYS A 376 -11.86 -13.97 7.15
N GLY A 377 -11.59 -12.68 7.32
CA GLY A 377 -12.02 -11.63 6.40
C GLY A 377 -13.53 -11.39 6.41
N ILE A 378 -13.96 -10.36 5.71
CA ILE A 378 -15.36 -9.99 5.52
C ILE A 378 -15.82 -10.49 4.15
N THR A 379 -16.90 -11.24 4.11
CA THR A 379 -17.53 -11.73 2.87
C THR A 379 -18.41 -10.62 2.28
N PRO A 380 -18.33 -10.33 0.97
CA PRO A 380 -19.21 -9.36 0.33
C PRO A 380 -20.65 -9.86 0.23
N ASP A 381 -21.63 -8.93 0.18
CA ASP A 381 -23.03 -9.25 -0.14
C ASP A 381 -23.18 -9.76 -1.58
N PHE A 382 -22.40 -9.17 -2.50
CA PHE A 382 -22.36 -9.56 -3.90
C PHE A 382 -20.95 -10.02 -4.27
N ALA A 383 -20.74 -11.32 -4.31
CA ALA A 383 -19.48 -11.91 -4.71
C ALA A 383 -19.31 -11.80 -6.23
N VAL A 384 -18.34 -11.03 -6.66
CA VAL A 384 -17.99 -10.81 -8.06
C VAL A 384 -16.49 -10.97 -8.25
N LYS A 385 -16.09 -11.87 -9.13
CA LYS A 385 -14.69 -12.03 -9.53
C LYS A 385 -14.36 -11.15 -10.72
N GLN A 386 -13.18 -10.56 -10.71
CA GLN A 386 -12.63 -9.92 -11.90
C GLN A 386 -12.28 -10.97 -12.98
N PRO A 387 -12.28 -10.61 -14.26
CA PRO A 387 -11.72 -11.46 -15.30
C PRO A 387 -10.26 -11.84 -14.97
N ASP A 388 -9.85 -13.04 -15.35
CA ASP A 388 -8.54 -13.59 -14.98
C ASP A 388 -7.36 -12.69 -15.38
N TYR A 389 -7.48 -11.92 -16.46
CA TYR A 389 -6.43 -11.01 -16.92
C TYR A 389 -6.13 -9.84 -15.94
N PHE A 390 -7.02 -9.58 -14.98
CA PHE A 390 -6.72 -8.65 -13.87
C PHE A 390 -5.63 -9.18 -12.93
N ASN A 391 -5.35 -10.48 -12.98
CA ASN A 391 -4.27 -11.13 -12.22
C ASN A 391 -2.97 -11.26 -13.04
N ALA A 392 -2.92 -10.71 -14.25
CA ALA A 392 -1.72 -10.76 -15.08
C ALA A 392 -0.56 -10.01 -14.42
N THR A 393 0.61 -10.60 -14.48
CA THR A 393 1.85 -10.03 -13.95
C THR A 393 2.69 -9.43 -15.07
N LEU A 394 3.73 -8.67 -14.72
CA LEU A 394 4.69 -8.19 -15.71
C LEU A 394 5.40 -9.37 -16.38
N LEU A 395 5.65 -9.24 -17.67
CA LEU A 395 6.41 -10.23 -18.42
C LEU A 395 7.91 -10.13 -18.11
N PRO A 396 8.69 -11.22 -18.22
CA PRO A 396 10.10 -11.22 -17.86
C PRO A 396 10.90 -10.22 -18.73
N ALA A 397 11.77 -9.45 -18.08
CA ALA A 397 12.54 -8.40 -18.72
C ALA A 397 13.75 -8.94 -19.52
N ASP A 398 14.28 -10.06 -19.07
CA ASP A 398 15.52 -10.70 -19.52
C ASP A 398 15.31 -11.80 -20.57
N LYS A 399 14.06 -12.00 -21.04
CA LYS A 399 13.70 -13.14 -21.87
C LYS A 399 12.78 -12.72 -23.01
N ILE A 400 13.11 -13.15 -24.21
CA ILE A 400 12.23 -13.04 -25.37
C ILE A 400 11.32 -14.27 -25.40
N LEU A 401 10.01 -14.08 -25.36
CA LEU A 401 9.06 -15.17 -25.52
C LEU A 401 8.76 -15.40 -27.00
N GLN A 402 8.82 -16.65 -27.43
CA GLN A 402 8.62 -17.03 -28.83
C GLN A 402 8.06 -18.45 -28.96
N ARG A 403 7.70 -18.84 -30.16
CA ARG A 403 7.17 -20.18 -30.51
C ARG A 403 8.00 -21.31 -29.90
N ASP A 404 7.31 -22.37 -29.49
CA ASP A 404 7.84 -23.59 -28.86
C ASP A 404 8.34 -23.42 -27.44
N MET A 405 8.22 -22.23 -26.84
CA MET A 405 8.46 -22.03 -25.42
C MET A 405 7.24 -22.47 -24.59
N ALA A 406 7.53 -22.94 -23.36
CA ALA A 406 6.50 -23.33 -22.39
C ALA A 406 6.83 -22.81 -21.00
N GLY A 407 5.79 -22.59 -20.19
CA GLY A 407 5.92 -22.21 -18.78
C GLY A 407 4.98 -21.10 -18.35
N THR A 408 5.17 -20.67 -17.11
CA THR A 408 4.32 -19.65 -16.47
C THR A 408 4.35 -18.29 -17.17
N ASP A 409 5.50 -17.91 -17.75
CA ASP A 409 5.63 -16.65 -18.49
C ASP A 409 4.76 -16.65 -19.75
N VAL A 410 4.72 -17.79 -20.47
CA VAL A 410 3.85 -17.94 -21.65
C VAL A 410 2.39 -17.97 -21.26
N LYS A 411 2.05 -18.64 -20.15
CA LYS A 411 0.67 -18.63 -19.61
C LYS A 411 0.22 -17.21 -19.26
N ASN A 412 1.09 -16.43 -18.63
CA ASN A 412 0.82 -15.03 -18.32
C ASN A 412 0.66 -14.17 -19.58
N LEU A 413 1.50 -14.40 -20.60
CA LEU A 413 1.34 -13.76 -21.91
C LEU A 413 -0.02 -14.07 -22.56
N GLN A 414 -0.44 -15.33 -22.55
CA GLN A 414 -1.73 -15.76 -23.08
C GLN A 414 -2.89 -15.08 -22.35
N LEU A 415 -2.77 -14.91 -21.03
CA LEU A 415 -3.73 -14.17 -20.21
C LEU A 415 -3.79 -12.68 -20.60
N ILE A 416 -2.64 -12.04 -20.83
CA ILE A 416 -2.56 -10.66 -21.34
C ILE A 416 -3.24 -10.53 -22.70
N LEU A 417 -2.94 -11.43 -23.64
CA LEU A 417 -3.55 -11.43 -24.97
C LEU A 417 -5.07 -11.54 -24.89
N LYS A 418 -5.59 -12.43 -24.03
CA LYS A 418 -7.02 -12.56 -23.79
C LYS A 418 -7.63 -11.26 -23.26
N GLY A 419 -6.97 -10.59 -22.32
CA GLY A 419 -7.40 -9.29 -21.81
C GLY A 419 -7.43 -8.19 -22.86
N LEU A 420 -6.63 -8.33 -23.90
CA LEU A 420 -6.61 -7.45 -25.08
C LEU A 420 -7.56 -7.89 -26.21
N ASN A 421 -8.45 -8.86 -25.96
CA ASN A 421 -9.35 -9.46 -26.95
C ASN A 421 -8.62 -10.11 -28.14
N LEU A 422 -7.40 -10.58 -27.91
CA LEU A 422 -6.62 -11.38 -28.87
C LEU A 422 -6.69 -12.84 -28.44
N SER A 423 -7.06 -13.72 -29.37
CA SER A 423 -7.19 -15.16 -29.06
C SER A 423 -5.84 -15.86 -29.17
N PRO A 424 -5.21 -16.28 -28.08
CA PRO A 424 -3.97 -17.05 -28.15
C PRO A 424 -4.19 -18.52 -28.56
N GLY A 425 -5.44 -18.95 -28.73
CA GLY A 425 -5.80 -20.33 -29.08
C GLY A 425 -5.77 -21.30 -27.89
N ARG A 426 -4.86 -21.13 -26.95
CA ARG A 426 -4.71 -21.92 -25.72
C ARG A 426 -4.26 -21.06 -24.53
N GLU A 427 -4.41 -21.56 -23.33
CA GLU A 427 -4.14 -20.83 -22.07
C GLU A 427 -3.31 -21.67 -21.07
N ASP A 428 -2.68 -22.74 -21.56
CA ASP A 428 -1.95 -23.70 -20.72
C ASP A 428 -0.46 -23.39 -20.55
N GLY A 429 0.02 -22.31 -21.21
CA GLY A 429 1.40 -21.87 -21.12
C GLY A 429 2.33 -22.48 -22.17
N TYR A 430 1.83 -23.03 -23.27
CA TYR A 430 2.66 -23.39 -24.44
C TYR A 430 2.45 -22.38 -25.56
N PHE A 431 3.53 -21.80 -26.08
CA PHE A 431 3.55 -20.81 -27.15
C PHE A 431 3.46 -21.52 -28.49
N ASP A 432 2.26 -21.73 -28.98
CA ASP A 432 1.98 -22.37 -30.26
C ASP A 432 1.85 -21.34 -31.40
N GLU A 433 1.48 -21.83 -32.59
CA GLU A 433 1.29 -21.00 -33.78
C GLU A 433 0.19 -19.94 -33.60
N LYS A 434 -0.92 -20.29 -32.90
CA LYS A 434 -2.01 -19.33 -32.64
C LYS A 434 -1.58 -18.21 -31.67
N THR A 435 -0.78 -18.54 -30.68
CA THR A 435 -0.17 -17.54 -29.78
C THR A 435 0.76 -16.60 -30.60
N GLU A 436 1.57 -17.16 -31.53
CA GLU A 436 2.40 -16.36 -32.44
C GLU A 436 1.58 -15.44 -33.35
N GLU A 437 0.49 -15.95 -33.91
CA GLU A 437 -0.44 -15.17 -34.74
C GLU A 437 -1.08 -14.02 -33.95
N ALA A 438 -1.49 -14.25 -32.69
CA ALA A 438 -2.04 -13.21 -31.82
C ALA A 438 -1.00 -12.12 -31.54
N ILE A 439 0.29 -12.49 -31.34
CA ILE A 439 1.38 -11.52 -31.19
C ILE A 439 1.60 -10.72 -32.49
N LYS A 440 1.64 -11.37 -33.65
CA LYS A 440 1.76 -10.68 -34.95
C LYS A 440 0.61 -9.69 -35.18
N GLN A 441 -0.62 -10.10 -34.83
CA GLN A 441 -1.79 -9.23 -34.90
C GLN A 441 -1.63 -8.01 -33.97
N PHE A 442 -1.20 -8.23 -32.73
CA PHE A 442 -0.90 -7.15 -31.78
C PHE A 442 0.18 -6.20 -32.30
N GLN A 443 1.28 -6.73 -32.79
CA GLN A 443 2.39 -5.96 -33.35
C GLN A 443 1.94 -5.10 -34.52
N THR A 444 1.16 -5.67 -35.44
CA THR A 444 0.59 -4.94 -36.60
C THR A 444 -0.31 -3.79 -36.14
N SER A 445 -1.23 -4.06 -35.21
CA SER A 445 -2.19 -3.07 -34.70
C SER A 445 -1.51 -1.91 -33.94
N ASN A 446 -0.36 -2.17 -33.33
CA ASN A 446 0.40 -1.19 -32.57
C ASN A 446 1.62 -0.61 -33.33
N LYS A 447 1.72 -0.88 -34.64
CA LYS A 447 2.81 -0.39 -35.53
C LYS A 447 4.20 -0.78 -35.03
N LEU A 448 4.31 -1.97 -34.47
CA LEU A 448 5.58 -2.61 -34.07
C LEU A 448 6.12 -3.47 -35.21
N GLU A 449 7.39 -3.85 -35.13
CA GLU A 449 7.98 -4.83 -36.02
C GLU A 449 7.27 -6.18 -35.86
N VAL A 450 6.77 -6.77 -36.98
CA VAL A 450 5.96 -8.00 -36.97
C VAL A 450 6.88 -9.22 -36.96
N THR A 451 7.39 -9.58 -35.80
CA THR A 451 8.31 -10.70 -35.61
C THR A 451 7.64 -11.97 -35.10
N GLY A 452 6.43 -11.86 -34.51
CA GLY A 452 5.77 -12.94 -33.77
C GLY A 452 6.44 -13.28 -32.44
N LYS A 453 7.44 -12.50 -32.01
CA LYS A 453 8.16 -12.65 -30.74
C LYS A 453 7.82 -11.52 -29.77
N VAL A 454 7.92 -11.79 -28.49
CA VAL A 454 7.73 -10.76 -27.44
C VAL A 454 9.11 -10.27 -27.01
N ASP A 455 9.63 -9.34 -27.78
CA ASP A 455 10.82 -8.55 -27.43
C ASP A 455 10.50 -7.44 -26.42
N ALA A 456 11.49 -6.64 -26.03
CA ALA A 456 11.32 -5.57 -25.04
C ALA A 456 10.25 -4.52 -25.45
N LYS A 457 10.16 -4.17 -26.74
CA LYS A 457 9.19 -3.21 -27.25
C LYS A 457 7.77 -3.78 -27.25
N THR A 458 7.63 -5.01 -27.75
CA THR A 458 6.36 -5.72 -27.77
C THR A 458 5.83 -5.94 -26.35
N ARG A 459 6.71 -6.34 -25.41
CA ARG A 459 6.38 -6.50 -23.99
C ARG A 459 5.81 -5.22 -23.39
N SER A 460 6.58 -4.12 -23.46
CA SER A 460 6.14 -2.83 -22.89
C SER A 460 4.82 -2.36 -23.48
N SER A 461 4.60 -2.58 -24.77
CA SER A 461 3.34 -2.22 -25.45
C SER A 461 2.17 -3.10 -25.01
N LEU A 462 2.38 -4.42 -24.81
CA LEU A 462 1.38 -5.35 -24.28
C LEU A 462 0.94 -4.96 -22.86
N GLU A 463 1.91 -4.73 -21.98
CA GLU A 463 1.68 -4.35 -20.58
C GLU A 463 0.93 -3.02 -20.47
N GLU A 464 1.34 -2.02 -21.25
CA GLU A 464 0.67 -0.71 -21.29
C GLU A 464 -0.75 -0.80 -21.85
N SER A 465 -0.95 -1.61 -22.90
CA SER A 465 -2.28 -1.83 -23.49
C SER A 465 -3.22 -2.56 -22.53
N LEU A 466 -2.70 -3.56 -21.80
CA LEU A 466 -3.48 -4.26 -20.80
C LEU A 466 -3.83 -3.31 -19.63
N ARG A 467 -2.86 -2.53 -19.14
CA ARG A 467 -3.09 -1.53 -18.10
C ARG A 467 -4.21 -0.56 -18.48
N LYS A 468 -4.18 -0.02 -19.71
CA LYS A 468 -5.25 0.83 -20.23
C LYS A 468 -6.59 0.10 -20.31
N THR A 469 -6.59 -1.17 -20.64
CA THR A 469 -7.82 -1.98 -20.70
C THR A 469 -8.41 -2.19 -19.31
N MET A 470 -7.58 -2.52 -18.32
CA MET A 470 -8.00 -2.74 -16.93
C MET A 470 -8.51 -1.46 -16.24
N THR A 471 -8.02 -0.27 -16.64
CA THR A 471 -8.46 1.02 -16.07
C THR A 471 -9.79 1.52 -16.61
N LYS A 472 -10.34 0.90 -17.65
CA LYS A 472 -11.63 1.27 -18.20
C LYS A 472 -12.78 0.76 -17.32
N PRO A 473 -13.69 1.63 -16.85
CA PRO A 473 -14.79 1.24 -15.97
C PRO A 473 -15.65 0.09 -16.50
N GLU A 474 -15.85 0.02 -17.80
CA GLU A 474 -16.66 -1.03 -18.46
C GLU A 474 -16.06 -2.44 -18.35
N ASN A 475 -14.75 -2.55 -18.13
CA ASN A 475 -14.05 -3.82 -18.01
C ASN A 475 -13.94 -4.29 -16.53
N ASP A 476 -14.24 -3.41 -15.59
CA ASP A 476 -14.22 -3.71 -14.17
C ASP A 476 -15.59 -4.25 -13.71
N LEU A 477 -15.73 -5.59 -13.70
CA LEU A 477 -16.99 -6.25 -13.37
C LEU A 477 -17.46 -5.96 -11.95
N GLN A 478 -16.54 -5.82 -11.01
CA GLN A 478 -16.88 -5.48 -9.63
C GLN A 478 -17.42 -4.05 -9.55
N LEU A 479 -16.77 -3.10 -10.21
CA LEU A 479 -17.25 -1.72 -10.31
C LEU A 479 -18.60 -1.64 -11.01
N GLN A 480 -18.78 -2.35 -12.11
CA GLN A 480 -20.07 -2.40 -12.80
C GLN A 480 -21.18 -2.89 -11.88
N LYS A 481 -20.93 -3.96 -11.10
CA LYS A 481 -21.92 -4.46 -10.13
C LYS A 481 -22.18 -3.46 -9.00
N ALA A 482 -21.15 -2.77 -8.48
CA ALA A 482 -21.34 -1.73 -7.47
C ALA A 482 -22.18 -0.55 -8.00
N LEU A 483 -21.96 -0.15 -9.25
CA LEU A 483 -22.78 0.86 -9.94
C LEU A 483 -24.24 0.40 -10.09
N ASP A 484 -24.47 -0.86 -10.45
CA ASP A 484 -25.82 -1.42 -10.55
C ASP A 484 -26.55 -1.40 -9.18
N VAL A 485 -25.83 -1.76 -8.11
CA VAL A 485 -26.37 -1.74 -6.73
C VAL A 485 -26.83 -0.35 -6.32
N VAL A 486 -26.06 0.70 -6.63
CA VAL A 486 -26.41 2.09 -6.24
C VAL A 486 -27.38 2.77 -7.21
N THR A 487 -27.63 2.19 -8.38
CA THR A 487 -28.61 2.71 -9.35
C THR A 487 -29.90 1.89 -9.39
N GLY A 488 -30.06 0.88 -8.51
CA GLY A 488 -31.32 0.13 -8.31
C GLY A 488 -31.58 -0.93 -9.39
N LYS A 489 -30.56 -1.52 -9.96
CA LYS A 489 -30.67 -2.64 -10.92
C LYS A 489 -29.98 -3.91 -10.46
#